data_22b87ec5ca6ac18cd3c2d95d461a100e
#
_entry.id   22b87ec5ca6ac18cd3c2d95d461a100e
#
_cell.length_a   1.000
_cell.length_b   1.000
_cell.length_c   1.000
_cell.angle_alpha   90.00
_cell.angle_beta   90.00
_cell.angle_gamma   90.00
#
_symmetry.space_group_name_H-M   'P 1'
#
loop_
_entity.id
_entity.type
_entity.pdbx_description
1 polymer ?
#
loop_
_entity_poly.entity_id
_entity_poly.type
_entity_poly.pdbx_seq_one_letter_code
_entity_poly.pdbx_strand_id
1 'polypeptide(L)'
;MKNIYKIILGLILILNFNQTNSQEATNDTIVPVSLEGVVVSTPFSESVENNVISVDKVNLGDLGFLKSQSIPKALYNVPGVSFVSTGPGIQKPIIRGLSGNRVVTVYQGIRFENMQWGDEHGLEIHTSGISSIEVIKGPMSVLYGSDAIGGVLYITPERYLSENGLKVDIESLYNANYSGINSSVGLNTKINKFSLLARASIIDAGDYENADGVVENTWTEMTDFKFGVGFNTDNFESDLRFNYTATNLGIPHEEHGDHDDHDDDHDDDHDDDHDDDHEEEEESYQELENTVISWKNSLKFNNKSELQVTLGLSDNLRKEF
;
A
#
# COMPACT_ATOMS: atom_id res chain seq x y z
N MET A 1 -22.35 21.67 -11.86
CA MET A 1 -21.14 21.93 -12.67
C MET A 1 -20.69 23.39 -12.72
N LYS A 2 -21.56 24.40 -12.81
CA LYS A 2 -21.13 25.83 -12.89
C LYS A 2 -20.41 26.41 -11.66
N ASN A 3 -20.47 25.81 -10.49
CA ASN A 3 -19.83 26.34 -9.27
C ASN A 3 -18.44 25.74 -9.01
N ILE A 4 -18.10 24.61 -9.59
CA ILE A 4 -16.78 23.96 -9.46
C ILE A 4 -15.69 24.77 -10.16
N TYR A 5 -15.98 25.35 -11.34
CA TYR A 5 -15.03 26.21 -12.06
C TYR A 5 -14.64 27.48 -11.29
N LYS A 6 -15.57 28.02 -10.46
CA LYS A 6 -15.25 29.19 -9.63
C LYS A 6 -14.33 28.87 -8.46
N ILE A 7 -14.41 27.65 -7.92
CA ILE A 7 -13.53 27.17 -6.86
C ILE A 7 -12.13 26.88 -7.43
N ILE A 8 -12.06 26.22 -8.59
CA ILE A 8 -10.80 25.94 -9.26
C ILE A 8 -10.10 27.22 -9.72
N LEU A 9 -10.85 28.20 -10.26
CA LEU A 9 -10.30 29.49 -10.64
C LEU A 9 -9.82 30.30 -9.44
N GLY A 10 -10.49 30.19 -8.29
CA GLY A 10 -10.08 30.81 -7.03
C GLY A 10 -8.78 30.20 -6.49
N LEU A 11 -8.61 28.86 -6.60
CA LEU A 11 -7.40 28.16 -6.19
C LEU A 11 -6.20 28.54 -7.06
N ILE A 12 -6.39 28.67 -8.38
CA ILE A 12 -5.34 29.07 -9.32
C ILE A 12 -4.86 30.51 -9.07
N LEU A 13 -5.75 31.40 -8.63
CA LEU A 13 -5.42 32.80 -8.33
C LEU A 13 -4.59 32.94 -7.04
N ILE A 14 -4.72 32.03 -6.09
CA ILE A 14 -3.96 32.02 -4.84
C ILE A 14 -2.51 31.53 -5.07
N LEU A 15 -2.26 30.73 -6.10
CA LEU A 15 -0.92 30.20 -6.43
C LEU A 15 0.03 31.19 -7.12
N ASN A 16 -0.42 32.40 -7.48
CA ASN A 16 0.42 33.37 -8.19
C ASN A 16 1.14 34.41 -7.31
N PHE A 17 1.11 34.29 -5.99
CA PHE A 17 1.81 35.21 -5.11
C PHE A 17 2.93 34.50 -4.33
N ASN A 18 4.08 34.31 -4.98
CA ASN A 18 5.38 34.34 -4.30
C ASN A 18 6.52 34.26 -5.36
N GLN A 19 6.97 35.41 -5.82
CA GLN A 19 8.32 35.51 -6.38
C GLN A 19 9.30 35.46 -5.22
N THR A 20 9.87 34.28 -4.97
CA THR A 20 11.03 34.15 -4.09
C THR A 20 12.29 34.35 -4.90
N ASN A 21 13.10 35.31 -4.48
CA ASN A 21 14.45 35.53 -4.98
C ASN A 21 15.29 34.27 -4.83
N SER A 22 15.79 33.77 -5.97
CA SER A 22 16.78 32.69 -6.01
C SER A 22 18.04 33.17 -5.31
N GLN A 23 18.38 32.57 -4.17
CA GLN A 23 19.72 32.67 -3.60
C GLN A 23 20.66 31.79 -4.43
N GLU A 24 21.83 32.35 -4.77
CA GLU A 24 22.92 31.63 -5.41
C GLU A 24 23.31 30.40 -4.59
N ALA A 25 23.26 29.25 -5.28
CA ALA A 25 23.70 27.97 -4.73
C ALA A 25 25.22 28.04 -4.52
N THR A 26 25.67 28.13 -3.30
CA THR A 26 27.02 27.74 -2.94
C THR A 26 27.18 26.26 -3.18
N ASN A 27 28.13 25.89 -4.05
CA ASN A 27 28.54 24.51 -4.30
C ASN A 27 29.23 23.93 -3.04
N ASP A 28 28.48 23.67 -2.00
CA ASP A 28 28.91 22.73 -0.97
C ASP A 28 28.66 21.34 -1.52
N THR A 29 29.74 20.66 -1.86
CA THR A 29 29.75 19.24 -2.22
C THR A 29 29.29 18.47 -0.98
N ILE A 30 27.98 18.29 -0.83
CA ILE A 30 27.42 17.38 0.18
C ILE A 30 27.82 15.98 -0.28
N VAL A 31 28.86 15.44 0.34
CA VAL A 31 29.14 14.01 0.26
C VAL A 31 27.89 13.33 0.82
N PRO A 32 27.16 12.53 0.02
CA PRO A 32 26.01 11.82 0.54
C PRO A 32 26.51 10.88 1.65
N VAL A 33 26.22 11.22 2.90
CA VAL A 33 26.37 10.29 4.01
C VAL A 33 25.31 9.23 3.78
N SER A 34 25.74 8.05 3.31
CA SER A 34 24.89 6.87 3.27
C SER A 34 24.51 6.57 4.72
N LEU A 35 23.32 6.96 5.12
CA LEU A 35 22.76 6.50 6.39
C LEU A 35 22.55 5.01 6.24
N GLU A 36 23.29 4.21 7.01
CA GLU A 36 23.13 2.77 7.09
C GLU A 36 21.63 2.47 7.33
N GLY A 37 21.05 1.63 6.48
CA GLY A 37 19.65 1.27 6.60
C GLY A 37 19.39 0.59 7.94
N VAL A 38 18.53 1.14 8.78
CA VAL A 38 18.13 0.55 10.06
C VAL A 38 16.92 -0.35 9.81
N VAL A 39 16.99 -1.60 10.24
CA VAL A 39 15.87 -2.55 10.23
C VAL A 39 14.98 -2.28 11.43
N VAL A 40 13.69 -2.08 11.20
CA VAL A 40 12.71 -1.75 12.24
C VAL A 40 11.94 -2.98 12.71
N SER A 41 11.88 -4.00 11.86
CA SER A 41 11.10 -5.23 12.09
C SER A 41 11.67 -6.17 13.16
N THR A 42 12.92 -5.97 13.58
CA THR A 42 13.54 -6.80 14.61
C THR A 42 13.34 -6.19 16.01
N PRO A 43 13.36 -7.02 17.08
CA PRO A 43 13.31 -6.52 18.46
C PRO A 43 14.45 -5.55 18.81
N PHE A 44 15.54 -5.60 18.05
CA PHE A 44 16.70 -4.72 18.18
C PHE A 44 16.87 -3.95 16.87
N SER A 45 16.85 -2.62 16.94
CA SER A 45 17.14 -1.76 15.77
C SER A 45 18.63 -1.90 15.45
N GLU A 46 18.97 -2.72 14.47
CA GLU A 46 20.34 -2.93 14.00
C GLU A 46 20.47 -2.47 12.54
N SER A 47 21.70 -2.13 12.14
CA SER A 47 21.99 -1.86 10.73
C SER A 47 21.81 -3.13 9.90
N VAL A 48 21.38 -2.98 8.64
CA VAL A 48 21.21 -4.11 7.72
C VAL A 48 22.47 -4.95 7.58
N GLU A 49 23.66 -4.30 7.63
CA GLU A 49 24.95 -4.95 7.48
C GLU A 49 25.33 -5.86 8.66
N ASN A 50 24.88 -5.51 9.87
CA ASN A 50 25.18 -6.27 11.09
C ASN A 50 24.10 -7.32 11.40
N ASN A 51 23.04 -7.35 10.61
CA ASN A 51 21.92 -8.24 10.84
C ASN A 51 22.21 -9.60 10.21
N VAL A 52 22.35 -10.64 11.01
CA VAL A 52 22.53 -12.04 10.56
C VAL A 52 21.26 -12.55 9.84
N ILE A 53 20.23 -11.74 9.80
CA ILE A 53 18.89 -12.05 9.31
C ILE A 53 18.74 -11.59 7.87
N SER A 54 18.14 -12.42 7.02
CA SER A 54 17.79 -12.04 5.65
C SER A 54 16.56 -11.11 5.66
N VAL A 55 16.80 -9.80 5.77
CA VAL A 55 15.80 -8.75 5.66
C VAL A 55 16.16 -7.87 4.46
N ASP A 56 15.25 -7.77 3.51
CA ASP A 56 15.37 -6.82 2.41
C ASP A 56 14.50 -5.60 2.72
N LYS A 57 15.11 -4.44 2.78
CA LYS A 57 14.43 -3.17 3.05
C LYS A 57 14.35 -2.31 1.81
N VAL A 58 13.15 -1.83 1.53
CA VAL A 58 12.86 -0.88 0.46
C VAL A 58 12.31 0.40 1.08
N ASN A 59 13.00 1.52 0.90
CA ASN A 59 12.52 2.83 1.29
C ASN A 59 11.71 3.43 0.14
N LEU A 60 10.43 3.71 0.36
CA LEU A 60 9.56 4.23 -0.68
C LEU A 60 9.95 5.65 -1.11
N GLY A 61 10.42 6.47 -0.18
CA GLY A 61 10.92 7.81 -0.48
C GLY A 61 12.08 7.84 -1.48
N ASP A 62 12.95 6.83 -1.45
CA ASP A 62 14.11 6.72 -2.35
C ASP A 62 13.71 6.27 -3.76
N LEU A 63 12.58 5.58 -3.89
CA LEU A 63 12.08 5.09 -5.17
C LEU A 63 11.45 6.19 -6.04
N GLY A 64 11.03 7.28 -5.41
CA GLY A 64 10.20 8.29 -6.05
C GLY A 64 8.77 7.80 -6.32
N PHE A 65 7.86 8.74 -6.50
CA PHE A 65 6.42 8.47 -6.63
C PHE A 65 6.07 7.44 -7.70
N LEU A 66 6.70 7.51 -8.87
CA LEU A 66 6.41 6.61 -9.99
C LEU A 66 6.68 5.12 -9.70
N LYS A 67 7.64 4.82 -8.83
CA LYS A 67 8.00 3.44 -8.47
C LYS A 67 7.26 2.94 -7.23
N SER A 68 6.73 3.86 -6.43
CA SER A 68 5.99 3.55 -5.21
C SER A 68 4.47 3.52 -5.38
N GLN A 69 3.97 3.47 -6.62
CA GLN A 69 2.53 3.49 -6.93
C GLN A 69 1.77 2.31 -6.35
N SER A 70 2.44 1.17 -6.24
CA SER A 70 1.89 -0.04 -5.64
C SER A 70 2.98 -0.83 -4.93
N ILE A 71 2.58 -1.65 -3.96
CA ILE A 71 3.50 -2.52 -3.23
C ILE A 71 4.26 -3.48 -4.18
N PRO A 72 3.63 -4.13 -5.18
CA PRO A 72 4.33 -4.93 -6.18
C PRO A 72 5.43 -4.17 -6.90
N LYS A 73 5.14 -2.96 -7.37
CA LYS A 73 6.15 -2.13 -8.06
C LYS A 73 7.31 -1.75 -7.14
N ALA A 74 7.02 -1.43 -5.88
CA ALA A 74 8.03 -1.11 -4.89
C ALA A 74 8.96 -2.29 -4.60
N LEU A 75 8.44 -3.51 -4.61
CA LEU A 75 9.17 -4.74 -4.26
C LEU A 75 9.67 -5.53 -5.48
N TYR A 76 9.51 -5.02 -6.69
CA TYR A 76 9.85 -5.73 -7.93
C TYR A 76 11.29 -6.28 -7.98
N ASN A 77 12.25 -5.56 -7.38
CA ASN A 77 13.67 -5.94 -7.37
C ASN A 77 14.07 -6.75 -6.12
N VAL A 78 13.12 -7.09 -5.23
CA VAL A 78 13.46 -7.88 -4.04
C VAL A 78 13.52 -9.36 -4.39
N PRO A 79 14.69 -10.03 -4.25
CA PRO A 79 14.85 -11.41 -4.64
C PRO A 79 13.88 -12.34 -3.89
N GLY A 80 13.21 -13.23 -4.64
CA GLY A 80 12.26 -14.20 -4.06
C GLY A 80 10.92 -13.61 -3.63
N VAL A 81 10.61 -12.39 -4.07
CA VAL A 81 9.28 -11.77 -3.95
C VAL A 81 8.67 -11.66 -5.33
N SER A 82 7.44 -12.09 -5.45
CA SER A 82 6.59 -11.91 -6.64
C SER A 82 5.16 -11.58 -6.19
N PHE A 83 4.29 -11.32 -7.14
CA PHE A 83 2.90 -10.98 -6.85
C PHE A 83 1.97 -11.63 -7.86
N VAL A 84 0.81 -12.08 -7.42
CA VAL A 84 -0.36 -12.22 -8.26
C VAL A 84 -1.03 -10.85 -8.30
N SER A 85 -1.39 -10.38 -9.48
CA SER A 85 -2.08 -9.12 -9.66
C SER A 85 -3.04 -9.26 -10.82
N THR A 86 -4.31 -8.98 -10.56
CA THR A 86 -5.40 -8.93 -11.56
C THR A 86 -5.85 -7.48 -11.70
N GLY A 87 -4.91 -6.62 -12.12
CA GLY A 87 -5.16 -5.18 -12.24
C GLY A 87 -4.66 -4.37 -11.03
N PRO A 88 -5.09 -3.10 -10.90
CA PRO A 88 -4.62 -2.21 -9.85
C PRO A 88 -5.16 -2.54 -8.46
N GLY A 89 -6.31 -3.21 -8.37
CA GLY A 89 -7.01 -3.49 -7.11
C GLY A 89 -6.51 -4.73 -6.39
N ILE A 90 -6.43 -5.84 -7.08
CA ILE A 90 -6.07 -7.12 -6.47
C ILE A 90 -4.56 -7.35 -6.61
N GLN A 91 -3.84 -7.28 -5.49
CA GLN A 91 -2.40 -7.44 -5.44
C GLN A 91 -2.01 -8.32 -4.26
N LYS A 92 -1.62 -9.56 -4.51
CA LYS A 92 -1.30 -10.56 -3.50
C LYS A 92 0.19 -10.89 -3.50
N PRO A 93 0.93 -10.63 -2.41
CA PRO A 93 2.35 -10.93 -2.34
C PRO A 93 2.63 -12.43 -2.25
N ILE A 94 3.66 -12.85 -2.95
CA ILE A 94 4.23 -14.20 -2.92
C ILE A 94 5.67 -14.09 -2.44
N ILE A 95 6.02 -14.74 -1.35
CA ILE A 95 7.38 -14.80 -0.83
C ILE A 95 7.89 -16.24 -0.91
N ARG A 96 8.95 -16.48 -1.68
CA ARG A 96 9.53 -17.82 -1.90
C ARG A 96 8.49 -18.86 -2.35
N GLY A 97 7.55 -18.46 -3.21
CA GLY A 97 6.49 -19.32 -3.74
C GLY A 97 5.30 -19.55 -2.78
N LEU A 98 5.27 -18.87 -1.63
CA LEU A 98 4.18 -18.98 -0.66
C LEU A 98 3.38 -17.68 -0.59
N SER A 99 2.06 -17.76 -0.53
CA SER A 99 1.12 -16.64 -0.48
C SER A 99 -0.02 -16.87 0.54
N GLY A 100 -0.93 -15.93 0.62
CA GLY A 100 -2.12 -15.99 1.48
C GLY A 100 -1.74 -16.14 2.95
N ASN A 101 -2.34 -17.10 3.62
CA ASN A 101 -2.13 -17.36 5.04
C ASN A 101 -0.71 -17.78 5.45
N ARG A 102 0.19 -17.95 4.48
CA ARG A 102 1.60 -18.31 4.75
C ARG A 102 2.54 -17.10 4.70
N VAL A 103 2.01 -15.93 4.39
CA VAL A 103 2.72 -14.64 4.40
C VAL A 103 2.01 -13.71 5.37
N VAL A 104 2.70 -13.28 6.40
CA VAL A 104 2.16 -12.36 7.40
C VAL A 104 2.44 -10.92 6.98
N THR A 105 1.43 -10.08 6.99
CA THR A 105 1.59 -8.63 6.86
C THR A 105 1.52 -7.98 8.23
N VAL A 106 2.49 -7.11 8.51
CA VAL A 106 2.51 -6.25 9.70
C VAL A 106 2.45 -4.80 9.23
N TYR A 107 1.42 -4.09 9.63
CA TYR A 107 1.25 -2.68 9.30
C TYR A 107 1.16 -1.85 10.58
N GLN A 108 1.93 -0.79 10.70
CA GLN A 108 2.02 0.05 11.91
C GLN A 108 2.37 -0.75 13.19
N GLY A 109 3.10 -1.86 13.06
CA GLY A 109 3.46 -2.74 14.16
C GLY A 109 2.36 -3.71 14.59
N ILE A 110 1.25 -3.78 13.86
CA ILE A 110 0.10 -4.65 14.13
C ILE A 110 -0.05 -5.62 12.97
N ARG A 111 -0.39 -6.87 13.28
CA ARG A 111 -0.73 -7.86 12.28
C ARG A 111 -1.98 -7.42 11.51
N PHE A 112 -1.88 -7.41 10.20
CA PHE A 112 -2.93 -7.00 9.27
C PHE A 112 -3.40 -8.22 8.47
N GLU A 113 -4.66 -8.63 8.67
CA GLU A 113 -5.21 -9.87 8.14
C GLU A 113 -6.35 -9.59 7.16
N ASN A 114 -6.02 -9.23 5.93
CA ASN A 114 -7.00 -9.04 4.86
C ASN A 114 -6.79 -10.00 3.68
N MET A 115 -5.61 -10.61 3.55
CA MET A 115 -5.30 -11.59 2.52
C MET A 115 -5.77 -12.98 2.97
N GLN A 116 -7.03 -13.31 2.70
CA GLN A 116 -7.59 -14.61 3.04
C GLN A 116 -7.23 -15.66 1.97
N TRP A 117 -8.13 -16.60 1.73
CA TRP A 117 -7.87 -17.83 0.99
C TRP A 117 -7.92 -17.66 -0.53
N GLY A 118 -8.83 -16.84 -1.05
CA GLY A 118 -9.05 -16.66 -2.47
C GLY A 118 -7.93 -15.87 -3.16
N ASP A 119 -7.74 -16.08 -4.45
CA ASP A 119 -6.74 -15.33 -5.23
C ASP A 119 -7.18 -13.87 -5.43
N GLU A 120 -8.47 -13.60 -5.36
CA GLU A 120 -9.12 -12.30 -5.40
C GLU A 120 -8.90 -11.44 -4.13
N HIS A 121 -8.32 -12.00 -3.06
CA HIS A 121 -8.08 -11.27 -1.81
C HIS A 121 -6.70 -10.61 -1.81
N GLY A 122 -6.64 -9.34 -2.18
CA GLY A 122 -5.42 -8.54 -2.26
C GLY A 122 -4.93 -7.95 -0.93
N LEU A 123 -3.82 -7.22 -0.99
CA LEU A 123 -3.24 -6.56 0.19
C LEU A 123 -3.97 -5.26 0.58
N GLU A 124 -4.54 -4.54 -0.36
CA GLU A 124 -5.39 -3.35 -0.22
C GLU A 124 -4.84 -2.27 0.72
N ILE A 125 -3.56 -2.03 0.66
CA ILE A 125 -2.88 -0.95 1.38
C ILE A 125 -2.40 0.08 0.38
N HIS A 126 -2.89 1.32 0.52
CA HIS A 126 -2.43 2.44 -0.28
C HIS A 126 -0.99 2.82 0.08
N THR A 127 -0.11 2.95 -0.91
CA THR A 127 1.34 3.19 -0.71
C THR A 127 1.68 4.59 -0.23
N SER A 128 0.83 5.59 -0.50
CA SER A 128 1.03 6.95 0.03
C SER A 128 1.01 6.95 1.56
N GLY A 129 1.98 7.63 2.16
CA GLY A 129 2.15 7.64 3.62
C GLY A 129 2.79 6.37 4.19
N ILE A 130 3.49 5.58 3.35
CA ILE A 130 4.39 4.51 3.77
C ILE A 130 5.83 4.99 3.60
N SER A 131 6.67 4.78 4.63
CA SER A 131 8.10 5.15 4.56
C SER A 131 8.96 4.02 4.01
N SER A 132 8.73 2.78 4.45
CA SER A 132 9.50 1.61 4.01
C SER A 132 8.72 0.32 4.14
N ILE A 133 9.13 -0.65 3.34
CA ILE A 133 8.66 -2.03 3.42
C ILE A 133 9.88 -2.92 3.67
N GLU A 134 9.80 -3.78 4.66
CA GLU A 134 10.82 -4.78 4.97
C GLU A 134 10.25 -6.17 4.67
N VAL A 135 11.00 -6.97 3.91
CA VAL A 135 10.67 -8.36 3.63
C VAL A 135 11.56 -9.26 4.45
N ILE A 136 10.97 -9.90 5.46
CA ILE A 136 11.68 -10.81 6.37
C ILE A 136 11.49 -12.24 5.86
N LYS A 137 12.61 -12.89 5.56
CA LYS A 137 12.63 -14.24 4.99
C LYS A 137 13.39 -15.22 5.89
N GLY A 138 12.90 -16.45 5.99
CA GLY A 138 13.59 -17.51 6.71
C GLY A 138 13.23 -17.58 8.20
N PRO A 139 14.08 -18.17 9.07
CA PRO A 139 13.70 -18.56 10.45
C PRO A 139 13.17 -17.42 11.32
N MET A 140 13.57 -16.19 11.05
CA MET A 140 13.13 -15.02 11.84
C MET A 140 11.68 -14.65 11.64
N SER A 141 11.08 -15.07 10.54
CA SER A 141 9.64 -14.86 10.33
C SER A 141 8.79 -15.53 11.40
N VAL A 142 9.30 -16.60 12.04
CA VAL A 142 8.62 -17.31 13.14
C VAL A 142 8.32 -16.40 14.34
N LEU A 143 9.07 -15.32 14.55
CA LEU A 143 8.79 -14.33 15.59
C LEU A 143 7.42 -13.62 15.39
N TYR A 144 6.89 -13.67 14.18
CA TYR A 144 5.60 -13.09 13.82
C TYR A 144 4.44 -14.10 13.80
N GLY A 145 4.72 -15.33 14.24
CA GLY A 145 3.73 -16.40 14.37
C GLY A 145 3.96 -17.57 13.43
N SER A 146 3.19 -18.65 13.65
CA SER A 146 3.28 -19.90 12.86
C SER A 146 2.96 -19.72 11.39
N ASP A 147 2.14 -18.73 11.05
CA ASP A 147 1.66 -18.48 9.69
C ASP A 147 2.72 -17.79 8.82
N ALA A 148 3.78 -17.27 9.43
CA ALA A 148 4.86 -16.58 8.72
C ALA A 148 5.87 -17.54 8.05
N ILE A 149 5.46 -18.73 7.63
CA ILE A 149 6.35 -19.74 7.03
C ILE A 149 6.95 -19.22 5.70
N GLY A 150 6.18 -18.51 4.90
CA GLY A 150 6.63 -17.89 3.65
C GLY A 150 7.52 -16.69 3.92
N GLY A 151 7.19 -15.90 4.91
CA GLY A 151 7.87 -14.67 5.28
C GLY A 151 6.92 -13.63 5.85
N VAL A 152 7.47 -12.44 6.09
CA VAL A 152 6.73 -11.28 6.62
C VAL A 152 6.94 -10.07 5.74
N LEU A 153 5.87 -9.35 5.43
CA LEU A 153 5.89 -7.99 4.93
C LEU A 153 5.68 -7.03 6.11
N TYR A 154 6.74 -6.32 6.49
CA TYR A 154 6.67 -5.33 7.55
C TYR A 154 6.59 -3.94 6.94
N ILE A 155 5.43 -3.29 7.04
CA ILE A 155 5.11 -2.00 6.42
C ILE A 155 5.18 -0.92 7.48
N THR A 156 6.14 0.00 7.30
CA THR A 156 6.36 1.12 8.21
C THR A 156 5.67 2.37 7.69
N PRO A 157 4.81 3.03 8.48
CA PRO A 157 4.13 4.25 8.08
C PRO A 157 5.11 5.43 7.93
N GLU A 158 4.62 6.50 7.30
CA GLU A 158 5.35 7.77 7.15
C GLU A 158 5.84 8.27 8.50
N ARG A 159 7.07 8.81 8.52
CA ARG A 159 7.68 9.36 9.75
C ARG A 159 7.24 10.80 9.96
N TYR A 160 7.10 11.20 11.21
CA TYR A 160 6.95 12.60 11.58
C TYR A 160 8.19 13.40 11.22
N LEU A 161 8.04 14.72 11.06
CA LEU A 161 9.17 15.61 10.89
C LEU A 161 10.14 15.50 12.09
N SER A 162 11.43 15.49 11.81
CA SER A 162 12.49 15.50 12.86
C SER A 162 12.60 16.85 13.57
N GLU A 163 12.34 17.95 12.84
CA GLU A 163 12.45 19.32 13.29
C GLU A 163 11.11 20.03 13.25
N ASN A 164 10.99 21.15 14.00
CA ASN A 164 9.82 21.99 13.96
C ASN A 164 9.58 22.52 12.54
N GLY A 165 8.37 22.39 12.06
CA GLY A 165 8.01 22.82 10.73
C GLY A 165 6.69 22.28 10.27
N LEU A 166 6.35 22.63 9.03
CA LEU A 166 5.18 22.17 8.30
C LEU A 166 5.62 21.71 6.92
N LYS A 167 5.26 20.49 6.55
CA LYS A 167 5.38 19.94 5.20
C LYS A 167 3.98 19.63 4.69
N VAL A 168 3.68 20.12 3.50
CA VAL A 168 2.49 19.73 2.72
C VAL A 168 3.00 19.16 1.43
N ASP A 169 2.49 18.01 1.04
CA ASP A 169 2.78 17.37 -0.24
C ASP A 169 1.47 17.02 -0.96
N ILE A 170 1.49 17.16 -2.25
CA ILE A 170 0.41 16.79 -3.15
C ILE A 170 1.03 15.98 -4.28
N GLU A 171 0.52 14.78 -4.47
CA GLU A 171 0.97 13.86 -5.51
C GLU A 171 -0.23 13.46 -6.35
N SER A 172 -0.05 13.37 -7.66
CA SER A 172 -1.07 12.90 -8.58
C SER A 172 -0.43 12.22 -9.77
N LEU A 173 -0.93 11.06 -10.11
CA LEU A 173 -0.50 10.27 -11.24
C LEU A 173 -1.71 9.84 -12.05
N TYR A 174 -1.63 10.00 -13.36
CA TYR A 174 -2.53 9.38 -14.32
C TYR A 174 -1.84 8.19 -14.98
N ASN A 175 -2.51 7.05 -15.00
CA ASN A 175 -2.03 5.86 -15.69
C ASN A 175 -2.94 5.55 -16.87
N ALA A 176 -2.37 5.59 -18.08
CA ALA A 176 -3.14 5.40 -19.31
C ALA A 176 -3.56 3.94 -19.53
N ASN A 177 -2.85 2.97 -18.95
CA ASN A 177 -3.13 1.54 -19.13
C ASN A 177 -4.51 1.12 -18.59
N TYR A 178 -4.94 1.75 -17.50
CA TYR A 178 -6.27 1.53 -16.90
C TYR A 178 -7.07 2.84 -16.77
N SER A 179 -6.70 3.85 -17.54
CA SER A 179 -7.36 5.18 -17.57
C SER A 179 -7.61 5.77 -16.18
N GLY A 180 -6.71 5.52 -15.24
CA GLY A 180 -6.95 5.77 -13.83
C GLY A 180 -6.08 6.85 -13.22
N ILE A 181 -6.56 7.39 -12.10
CA ILE A 181 -5.90 8.43 -11.30
C ILE A 181 -5.54 7.84 -9.94
N ASN A 182 -4.29 8.07 -9.50
CA ASN A 182 -3.84 7.85 -8.14
C ASN A 182 -3.35 9.18 -7.59
N SER A 183 -4.02 9.70 -6.55
CA SER A 183 -3.70 11.03 -6.00
C SER A 183 -3.68 10.99 -4.47
N SER A 184 -2.80 11.80 -3.88
CA SER A 184 -2.76 12.00 -2.44
C SER A 184 -2.41 13.43 -2.06
N VAL A 185 -2.91 13.84 -0.89
CA VAL A 185 -2.51 15.07 -0.21
C VAL A 185 -2.12 14.74 1.22
N GLY A 186 -0.93 15.20 1.62
CA GLY A 186 -0.36 14.96 2.93
C GLY A 186 -0.02 16.25 3.65
N LEU A 187 -0.22 16.25 4.97
CA LEU A 187 0.22 17.28 5.90
C LEU A 187 1.01 16.61 7.02
N ASN A 188 2.21 17.09 7.27
CA ASN A 188 3.07 16.63 8.35
C ASN A 188 3.65 17.84 9.05
N THR A 189 3.40 17.97 10.36
CA THR A 189 3.88 19.11 11.13
C THR A 189 4.44 18.67 12.48
N LYS A 190 5.43 19.43 12.96
CA LYS A 190 5.99 19.28 14.28
C LYS A 190 6.09 20.63 14.96
N ILE A 191 5.62 20.67 16.19
CA ILE A 191 5.67 21.85 17.06
C ILE A 191 6.18 21.37 18.42
N ASN A 192 7.45 21.68 18.69
CA ASN A 192 8.14 21.26 19.90
C ASN A 192 8.11 19.72 20.10
N LYS A 193 7.35 19.25 21.10
CA LYS A 193 7.23 17.83 21.46
C LYS A 193 6.10 17.12 20.73
N PHE A 194 5.24 17.86 20.04
CA PHE A 194 4.07 17.32 19.36
C PHE A 194 4.30 17.24 17.87
N SER A 195 3.84 16.14 17.29
CA SER A 195 3.82 15.91 15.85
C SER A 195 2.42 15.54 15.42
N LEU A 196 2.03 16.01 14.24
CA LEU A 196 0.76 15.66 13.60
C LEU A 196 1.01 15.26 12.17
N LEU A 197 0.35 14.21 11.73
CA LEU A 197 0.33 13.75 10.36
C LEU A 197 -1.12 13.50 9.94
N ALA A 198 -1.49 13.98 8.75
CA ALA A 198 -2.76 13.67 8.12
C ALA A 198 -2.54 13.46 6.63
N ARG A 199 -3.15 12.44 6.05
CA ARG A 199 -3.08 12.13 4.62
C ARG A 199 -4.41 11.62 4.14
N ALA A 200 -4.83 12.10 2.96
CA ALA A 200 -5.95 11.56 2.21
C ALA A 200 -5.45 11.13 0.83
N SER A 201 -5.89 9.98 0.37
CA SER A 201 -5.48 9.42 -0.92
C SER A 201 -6.68 8.78 -1.62
N ILE A 202 -6.66 8.78 -2.94
CA ILE A 202 -7.66 8.14 -3.77
C ILE A 202 -6.98 7.37 -4.90
N ILE A 203 -7.59 6.26 -5.29
CA ILE A 203 -7.36 5.58 -6.57
C ILE A 203 -8.74 5.50 -7.23
N ASP A 204 -8.78 5.85 -8.50
CA ASP A 204 -9.94 5.67 -9.38
C ASP A 204 -9.39 5.14 -10.69
N ALA A 205 -9.60 3.86 -10.96
CA ALA A 205 -9.01 3.11 -12.04
C ALA A 205 -10.07 2.27 -12.74
N GLY A 206 -10.15 2.40 -14.06
CA GLY A 206 -10.95 1.51 -14.91
C GLY A 206 -10.22 0.19 -15.18
N ASP A 207 -10.77 -0.57 -16.09
CA ASP A 207 -10.20 -1.84 -16.53
C ASP A 207 -8.83 -1.66 -17.17
N TYR A 208 -7.91 -2.60 -16.90
CA TYR A 208 -6.58 -2.52 -17.47
C TYR A 208 -6.49 -3.20 -18.84
N GLU A 209 -5.55 -2.74 -19.64
CA GLU A 209 -5.27 -3.25 -20.97
C GLU A 209 -3.97 -4.07 -20.98
N ASN A 210 -4.00 -5.25 -21.57
CA ASN A 210 -2.83 -6.11 -21.81
C ASN A 210 -2.56 -6.23 -23.32
N ALA A 211 -1.69 -7.17 -23.72
CA ALA A 211 -1.36 -7.39 -25.13
C ALA A 211 -2.52 -7.96 -25.98
N ASP A 212 -3.47 -8.60 -25.34
CA ASP A 212 -4.61 -9.27 -25.97
C ASP A 212 -5.87 -8.38 -25.99
N GLY A 213 -5.87 -7.29 -25.23
CA GLY A 213 -6.97 -6.32 -25.16
C GLY A 213 -7.28 -5.85 -23.75
N VAL A 214 -8.51 -5.34 -23.56
CA VAL A 214 -9.03 -4.93 -22.26
C VAL A 214 -9.42 -6.18 -21.46
N VAL A 215 -8.96 -6.23 -20.20
CA VAL A 215 -9.39 -7.25 -19.24
C VAL A 215 -10.53 -6.67 -18.44
N GLU A 216 -11.73 -7.13 -18.71
CA GLU A 216 -12.97 -6.63 -18.15
C GLU A 216 -13.07 -6.92 -16.65
N ASN A 217 -13.82 -6.08 -15.96
CA ASN A 217 -14.11 -6.17 -14.52
C ASN A 217 -12.85 -6.17 -13.64
N THR A 218 -11.88 -5.32 -13.98
CA THR A 218 -10.64 -5.10 -13.20
C THR A 218 -10.54 -3.70 -12.60
N TRP A 219 -11.63 -2.93 -12.68
CA TRP A 219 -11.74 -1.58 -12.14
C TRP A 219 -11.52 -1.53 -10.63
N THR A 220 -11.10 -0.39 -10.11
CA THR A 220 -10.85 -0.20 -8.68
C THR A 220 -11.07 1.24 -8.26
N GLU A 221 -11.87 1.41 -7.23
CA GLU A 221 -12.03 2.67 -6.50
C GLU A 221 -11.53 2.50 -5.07
N MET A 222 -10.58 3.32 -4.65
CA MET A 222 -10.04 3.28 -3.29
C MET A 222 -10.00 4.67 -2.68
N THR A 223 -10.43 4.79 -1.43
CA THR A 223 -10.24 5.98 -0.61
C THR A 223 -9.49 5.60 0.66
N ASP A 224 -8.43 6.33 0.99
CA ASP A 224 -7.58 6.04 2.13
C ASP A 224 -7.34 7.30 2.96
N PHE A 225 -7.48 7.17 4.28
CA PHE A 225 -7.20 8.22 5.26
C PHE A 225 -6.22 7.72 6.31
N LYS A 226 -5.12 8.46 6.48
CA LYS A 226 -4.13 8.21 7.51
C LYS A 226 -4.02 9.42 8.43
N PHE A 227 -4.01 9.16 9.72
CA PHE A 227 -3.84 10.18 10.74
C PHE A 227 -2.86 9.71 11.81
N GLY A 228 -2.04 10.61 12.30
CA GLY A 228 -1.07 10.31 13.34
C GLY A 228 -0.84 11.47 14.28
N VAL A 229 -0.71 11.16 15.57
CA VAL A 229 -0.31 12.11 16.62
C VAL A 229 0.88 11.53 17.36
N GLY A 230 1.98 12.27 17.35
CA GLY A 230 3.21 11.92 18.05
C GLY A 230 3.48 12.89 19.21
N PHE A 231 3.98 12.35 20.31
CA PHE A 231 4.54 13.12 21.42
C PHE A 231 5.89 12.54 21.77
N ASN A 232 6.93 13.39 21.81
CA ASN A 232 8.31 12.96 22.04
C ASN A 232 9.01 13.86 23.05
N THR A 233 9.66 13.20 24.01
CA THR A 233 10.58 13.81 24.99
C THR A 233 11.86 12.99 25.02
N ASP A 234 12.86 13.41 25.78
CA ASP A 234 14.14 12.70 25.90
C ASP A 234 13.98 11.24 26.38
N ASN A 235 12.99 10.97 27.23
CA ASN A 235 12.78 9.65 27.84
C ASN A 235 11.47 8.98 27.47
N PHE A 236 10.53 9.66 26.82
CA PHE A 236 9.21 9.11 26.51
C PHE A 236 8.78 9.50 25.10
N GLU A 237 8.36 8.50 24.35
CA GLU A 237 7.77 8.65 23.02
C GLU A 237 6.41 7.97 22.99
N SER A 238 5.41 8.64 22.42
CA SER A 238 4.07 8.10 22.19
C SER A 238 3.66 8.41 20.76
N ASP A 239 3.20 7.38 20.04
CA ASP A 239 2.78 7.46 18.63
C ASP A 239 1.40 6.78 18.51
N LEU A 240 0.36 7.58 18.31
CA LEU A 240 -1.00 7.10 18.02
C LEU A 240 -1.27 7.27 16.54
N ARG A 241 -1.68 6.20 15.89
CA ARG A 241 -1.99 6.19 14.44
C ARG A 241 -3.35 5.57 14.17
N PHE A 242 -3.99 6.11 13.17
CA PHE A 242 -5.24 5.65 12.61
C PHE A 242 -5.10 5.56 11.09
N ASN A 243 -5.58 4.47 10.51
CA ASN A 243 -5.75 4.32 9.07
C ASN A 243 -7.14 3.74 8.80
N TYR A 244 -7.81 4.31 7.82
CA TYR A 244 -9.06 3.81 7.26
C TYR A 244 -8.94 3.76 5.75
N THR A 245 -9.28 2.60 5.18
CA THR A 245 -9.29 2.38 3.73
C THR A 245 -10.61 1.77 3.33
N ALA A 246 -11.28 2.37 2.36
CA ALA A 246 -12.46 1.80 1.70
C ALA A 246 -12.11 1.53 0.24
N THR A 247 -12.41 0.33 -0.24
CA THR A 247 -12.10 -0.13 -1.60
C THR A 247 -13.31 -0.84 -2.19
N ASN A 248 -13.67 -0.44 -3.41
CA ASN A 248 -14.56 -1.19 -4.28
C ASN A 248 -13.75 -1.67 -5.48
N LEU A 249 -13.89 -2.91 -5.86
CA LEU A 249 -13.13 -3.47 -6.99
C LEU A 249 -13.91 -4.56 -7.70
N GLY A 250 -13.75 -4.64 -9.02
CA GLY A 250 -14.26 -5.73 -9.84
C GLY A 250 -13.41 -6.98 -9.69
N ILE A 251 -14.05 -8.13 -9.88
CA ILE A 251 -13.41 -9.45 -9.90
C ILE A 251 -13.49 -9.96 -11.34
N PRO A 252 -12.36 -10.05 -12.07
CA PRO A 252 -12.37 -10.56 -13.42
C PRO A 252 -12.81 -12.02 -13.44
N HIS A 253 -13.67 -12.38 -14.39
CA HIS A 253 -14.00 -13.77 -14.64
C HIS A 253 -12.79 -14.50 -15.24
N GLU A 254 -12.52 -15.72 -14.77
CA GLU A 254 -11.62 -16.61 -15.48
C GLU A 254 -12.40 -17.12 -16.71
N GLU A 255 -12.00 -16.72 -17.91
CA GLU A 255 -12.45 -17.38 -19.13
C GLU A 255 -12.04 -18.86 -19.02
N HIS A 256 -12.98 -19.71 -18.69
CA HIS A 256 -12.82 -21.15 -18.92
C HIS A 256 -12.70 -21.33 -20.42
N GLY A 257 -11.47 -21.44 -20.90
CA GLY A 257 -11.22 -21.78 -22.30
C GLY A 257 -12.03 -23.00 -22.64
N ASP A 258 -12.97 -22.85 -23.57
CA ASP A 258 -13.70 -23.94 -24.18
C ASP A 258 -12.66 -24.93 -24.73
N HIS A 259 -12.44 -26.02 -24.00
CA HIS A 259 -11.80 -27.20 -24.52
C HIS A 259 -12.80 -27.91 -25.41
N ASP A 260 -13.00 -27.35 -26.61
CA ASP A 260 -13.62 -28.08 -27.72
C ASP A 260 -12.62 -29.12 -28.27
N ASP A 261 -12.42 -30.19 -27.53
CA ASP A 261 -11.90 -31.46 -28.03
C ASP A 261 -13.00 -32.51 -27.90
N HIS A 262 -14.02 -32.42 -28.73
CA HIS A 262 -14.90 -33.54 -29.04
C HIS A 262 -15.01 -33.69 -30.56
N ASP A 263 -14.06 -34.39 -31.15
CA ASP A 263 -14.26 -35.16 -32.35
C ASP A 263 -15.20 -36.34 -32.01
N ASP A 264 -16.50 -36.20 -32.26
CA ASP A 264 -17.38 -37.32 -32.40
C ASP A 264 -18.45 -37.00 -33.48
N ASP A 265 -18.28 -37.65 -34.63
CA ASP A 265 -19.26 -37.76 -35.72
C ASP A 265 -20.58 -38.32 -35.20
N HIS A 266 -21.62 -37.51 -35.08
CA HIS A 266 -23.00 -37.96 -35.10
C HIS A 266 -23.88 -37.00 -35.91
N ASP A 267 -24.23 -37.45 -37.13
CA ASP A 267 -25.37 -36.98 -37.92
C ASP A 267 -26.65 -37.28 -37.11
N ASP A 268 -27.36 -36.27 -36.67
CA ASP A 268 -28.80 -36.34 -36.43
C ASP A 268 -29.41 -34.94 -36.48
N ASP A 269 -30.31 -34.76 -37.47
CA ASP A 269 -31.14 -33.57 -37.68
C ASP A 269 -32.10 -33.36 -36.50
N HIS A 270 -31.84 -32.29 -35.69
CA HIS A 270 -32.84 -31.69 -34.81
C HIS A 270 -32.81 -30.18 -34.96
N ASP A 271 -33.84 -29.65 -35.63
CA ASP A 271 -34.29 -28.27 -35.59
C ASP A 271 -34.81 -27.98 -34.17
N ASP A 272 -33.96 -27.45 -33.27
CA ASP A 272 -34.39 -26.86 -32.01
C ASP A 272 -34.01 -25.39 -32.03
N ASP A 273 -35.04 -24.53 -32.11
CA ASP A 273 -34.93 -23.07 -31.88
C ASP A 273 -34.44 -22.86 -30.44
N HIS A 274 -33.14 -22.74 -30.26
CA HIS A 274 -32.57 -22.23 -29.03
C HIS A 274 -32.70 -20.71 -29.03
N ASP A 275 -33.70 -20.20 -28.33
CA ASP A 275 -33.70 -18.82 -27.82
C ASP A 275 -32.45 -18.69 -26.95
N ASP A 276 -31.41 -18.05 -27.49
CA ASP A 276 -30.23 -17.62 -26.74
C ASP A 276 -30.67 -16.54 -25.76
N ASP A 277 -31.22 -16.92 -24.61
CA ASP A 277 -31.30 -16.10 -23.44
C ASP A 277 -29.84 -15.92 -22.95
N HIS A 278 -29.14 -14.92 -23.49
CA HIS A 278 -27.94 -14.38 -22.87
C HIS A 278 -28.38 -13.83 -21.52
N GLU A 279 -28.33 -14.66 -20.47
CA GLU A 279 -28.33 -14.18 -19.12
C GLU A 279 -27.13 -13.22 -19.04
N GLU A 280 -27.40 -11.92 -18.86
CA GLU A 280 -26.37 -10.93 -18.55
C GLU A 280 -25.69 -11.46 -17.27
N GLU A 281 -24.46 -11.98 -17.39
CA GLU A 281 -23.67 -12.41 -16.23
C GLU A 281 -23.47 -11.18 -15.37
N GLU A 282 -24.03 -11.19 -14.16
CA GLU A 282 -23.86 -10.11 -13.20
C GLU A 282 -22.36 -9.99 -12.88
N GLU A 283 -21.76 -8.81 -13.13
CA GLU A 283 -20.36 -8.54 -12.84
C GLU A 283 -20.09 -8.69 -11.33
N SER A 284 -19.25 -9.65 -10.98
CA SER A 284 -18.85 -9.87 -9.59
C SER A 284 -17.94 -8.75 -9.07
N TYR A 285 -18.21 -8.24 -7.89
CA TYR A 285 -17.39 -7.20 -7.27
C TYR A 285 -17.27 -7.35 -5.76
N GLN A 286 -16.30 -6.66 -5.16
CA GLN A 286 -16.08 -6.63 -3.71
C GLN A 286 -16.16 -5.20 -3.17
N GLU A 287 -16.76 -5.08 -1.98
CA GLU A 287 -16.67 -3.90 -1.11
C GLU A 287 -15.84 -4.26 0.13
N LEU A 288 -14.83 -3.44 0.41
CA LEU A 288 -13.88 -3.68 1.48
C LEU A 288 -13.71 -2.43 2.34
N GLU A 289 -13.72 -2.62 3.65
CA GLU A 289 -13.37 -1.57 4.60
C GLU A 289 -12.32 -2.11 5.58
N ASN A 290 -11.24 -1.37 5.71
CA ASN A 290 -10.15 -1.71 6.63
C ASN A 290 -9.91 -0.57 7.60
N THR A 291 -9.87 -0.87 8.89
CA THR A 291 -9.49 0.08 9.93
C THR A 291 -8.33 -0.46 10.74
N VAL A 292 -7.27 0.33 10.88
CA VAL A 292 -6.13 0.00 11.72
C VAL A 292 -5.85 1.13 12.68
N ILE A 293 -5.84 0.81 13.98
CA ILE A 293 -5.46 1.75 15.04
C ILE A 293 -4.26 1.17 15.77
N SER A 294 -3.21 1.96 15.93
CA SER A 294 -2.04 1.57 16.70
C SER A 294 -1.64 2.66 17.69
N TRP A 295 -1.28 2.27 18.88
CA TRP A 295 -0.75 3.16 19.90
C TRP A 295 0.54 2.56 20.48
N LYS A 296 1.66 3.11 20.03
CA LYS A 296 3.00 2.70 20.45
C LYS A 296 3.53 3.67 21.48
N ASN A 297 4.02 3.15 22.59
CA ASN A 297 4.65 3.91 23.65
C ASN A 297 6.03 3.33 23.94
N SER A 298 7.01 4.18 24.11
CA SER A 298 8.38 3.82 24.46
C SER A 298 8.84 4.67 25.64
N LEU A 299 9.33 4.03 26.69
CA LEU A 299 9.86 4.66 27.89
C LEU A 299 11.31 4.21 28.12
N LYS A 300 12.23 5.14 28.03
CA LYS A 300 13.66 4.92 28.32
C LYS A 300 13.95 5.19 29.79
N PHE A 301 14.38 4.17 30.51
CA PHE A 301 14.79 4.29 31.92
C PHE A 301 16.23 4.77 32.06
N ASN A 302 17.08 4.35 31.12
CA ASN A 302 18.49 4.72 31.02
C ASN A 302 19.01 4.37 29.60
N ASN A 303 20.28 4.58 29.33
CA ASN A 303 20.89 4.32 28.02
C ASN A 303 20.89 2.84 27.58
N LYS A 304 20.50 1.91 28.48
CA LYS A 304 20.53 0.46 28.24
C LYS A 304 19.18 -0.23 28.40
N SER A 305 18.17 0.48 28.94
CA SER A 305 16.88 -0.12 29.27
C SER A 305 15.74 0.73 28.74
N GLU A 306 14.90 0.11 27.92
CA GLU A 306 13.71 0.69 27.30
C GLU A 306 12.53 -0.28 27.48
N LEU A 307 11.38 0.28 27.80
CA LEU A 307 10.11 -0.44 27.75
C LEU A 307 9.32 0.08 26.57
N GLN A 308 8.94 -0.83 25.67
CA GLN A 308 8.08 -0.53 24.55
C GLN A 308 6.76 -1.30 24.69
N VAL A 309 5.65 -0.60 24.55
CA VAL A 309 4.29 -1.17 24.57
C VAL A 309 3.57 -0.71 23.33
N THR A 310 3.05 -1.66 22.56
CA THR A 310 2.21 -1.39 21.40
C THR A 310 0.84 -2.02 21.65
N LEU A 311 -0.20 -1.20 21.55
CA LEU A 311 -1.59 -1.63 21.54
C LEU A 311 -2.13 -1.43 20.15
N GLY A 312 -2.97 -2.34 19.67
CA GLY A 312 -3.50 -2.25 18.33
C GLY A 312 -4.85 -2.90 18.17
N LEU A 313 -5.57 -2.38 17.19
CA LEU A 313 -6.83 -2.93 16.69
C LEU A 313 -6.76 -2.91 15.17
N SER A 314 -7.12 -4.04 14.57
CA SER A 314 -7.35 -4.17 13.13
C SER A 314 -8.74 -4.73 12.93
N ASP A 315 -9.54 -4.05 12.12
CA ASP A 315 -10.87 -4.48 11.71
C ASP A 315 -10.93 -4.52 10.18
N ASN A 316 -11.51 -5.59 9.65
CA ASN A 316 -11.60 -5.83 8.23
C ASN A 316 -13.00 -6.33 7.89
N LEU A 317 -13.70 -5.60 7.04
CA LEU A 317 -15.02 -5.98 6.51
C LEU A 317 -14.89 -6.19 5.00
N ARG A 318 -15.34 -7.34 4.54
CA ARG A 318 -15.42 -7.69 3.12
C ARG A 318 -16.82 -8.17 2.79
N LYS A 319 -17.34 -7.71 1.66
CA LYS A 319 -18.57 -8.20 1.05
C LYS A 319 -18.29 -8.50 -0.41
N GLU A 320 -18.85 -9.58 -0.88
CA GLU A 320 -18.74 -10.06 -2.27
C GLU A 320 -20.14 -10.19 -2.86
N PHE A 321 -20.28 -9.78 -4.09
CA PHE A 321 -21.57 -9.72 -4.79
C PHE A 321 -21.47 -10.40 -6.14
#